data_355debc348e4565d6c40ef8f40003344
#
_entry.id   355debc348e4565d6c40ef8f40003344
#
_cell.length_a   1.000
_cell.length_b   1.000
_cell.length_c   1.000
_cell.angle_alpha   90.00
_cell.angle_beta   90.00
_cell.angle_gamma   90.00
#
_symmetry.space_group_name_H-M   'P 1'
#
loop_
_entity.id
_entity.type
_entity.pdbx_description
1 polymer ?
#
loop_
_entity_poly.entity_id
_entity_poly.type
_entity_poly.pdbx_seq_one_letter_code
_entity_poly.pdbx_strand_id
1 'polypeptide(L)'
;FIDGTLFPPNMAVAATGNPDNSYKQAKIIAQEAKAIGVNMILAPVIDINNNYKNPIINIRSYGDNKDNIVKYSIPFIKGIEESGLISCVKHYPGHGNTATDSHTRLPIIDISKEELYSNELYPFREACKNDVSSVMVGHIMIPEIDSELPATFSKKITQDILRNKWDYNGLIITDALEMGALTSKTWHGESAIKAIEAGADIILLPIDGVNAINSILDAIKEGRLSEERINNSY
;
A
#
# COMPACT_ATOMS: atom_id res chain seq x y z
N PHE A 1 9.83 17.38 7.45
CA PHE A 1 11.10 17.88 8.01
C PHE A 1 11.46 19.21 7.38
N ILE A 2 11.63 20.27 8.17
CA ILE A 2 12.05 21.57 7.65
C ILE A 2 13.54 21.54 7.27
N ASP A 3 14.34 20.76 8.00
CA ASP A 3 15.81 20.68 7.87
C ASP A 3 16.30 19.36 7.25
N GLY A 4 15.41 18.54 6.69
CA GLY A 4 15.77 17.28 6.03
C GLY A 4 16.30 17.49 4.62
N THR A 5 17.03 16.49 4.11
CA THR A 5 17.53 16.50 2.73
C THR A 5 16.36 16.48 1.73
N LEU A 6 16.30 17.47 0.86
CA LEU A 6 15.32 17.52 -0.22
C LEU A 6 15.78 16.64 -1.39
N PHE A 7 14.99 15.63 -1.70
CA PHE A 7 15.23 14.76 -2.83
C PHE A 7 14.29 15.06 -4.01
N PRO A 8 14.73 14.80 -5.25
CA PRO A 8 13.84 14.82 -6.39
C PRO A 8 12.79 13.70 -6.30
N PRO A 9 11.63 13.83 -6.96
CA PRO A 9 10.63 12.78 -7.00
C PRO A 9 11.14 11.52 -7.69
N ASN A 10 10.50 10.36 -7.42
CA ASN A 10 10.93 9.06 -7.93
C ASN A 10 11.10 9.03 -9.46
N MET A 11 10.20 9.68 -10.21
CA MET A 11 10.31 9.76 -11.67
C MET A 11 11.61 10.43 -12.12
N ALA A 12 12.05 11.48 -11.43
CA ALA A 12 13.31 12.15 -11.72
C ALA A 12 14.52 11.27 -11.33
N VAL A 13 14.42 10.51 -10.24
CA VAL A 13 15.45 9.52 -9.87
C VAL A 13 15.56 8.44 -10.94
N ALA A 14 14.44 7.94 -11.46
CA ALA A 14 14.42 6.95 -12.53
C ALA A 14 15.03 7.51 -13.84
N ALA A 15 14.77 8.78 -14.14
CA ALA A 15 15.33 9.46 -15.33
C ALA A 15 16.86 9.56 -15.33
N THR A 16 17.53 9.37 -14.17
CA THR A 16 18.99 9.32 -14.11
C THR A 16 19.59 8.08 -14.78
N GLY A 17 18.78 7.06 -15.08
CA GLY A 17 19.25 5.79 -15.65
C GLY A 17 19.98 4.88 -14.66
N ASN A 18 20.29 5.35 -13.46
CA ASN A 18 21.09 4.63 -12.47
C ASN A 18 20.25 4.26 -11.21
N PRO A 19 19.89 2.98 -11.00
CA PRO A 19 19.09 2.54 -9.85
C PRO A 19 19.84 2.66 -8.50
N ASP A 20 21.16 2.77 -8.49
CA ASP A 20 21.94 3.01 -7.27
C ASP A 20 21.60 4.37 -6.62
N ASN A 21 21.14 5.33 -7.42
CA ASN A 21 20.64 6.61 -6.88
C ASN A 21 19.40 6.43 -6.03
N SER A 22 18.52 5.46 -6.36
CA SER A 22 17.35 5.12 -5.54
C SER A 22 17.76 4.50 -4.19
N TYR A 23 18.75 3.61 -4.20
CA TYR A 23 19.31 3.04 -2.98
C TYR A 23 19.95 4.11 -2.08
N LYS A 24 20.79 4.98 -2.64
CA LYS A 24 21.44 6.07 -1.89
C LYS A 24 20.44 7.05 -1.27
N GLN A 25 19.42 7.42 -2.06
CA GLN A 25 18.31 8.25 -1.57
C GLN A 25 17.63 7.60 -0.37
N ALA A 26 17.29 6.31 -0.47
CA ALA A 26 16.66 5.56 0.58
C ALA A 26 17.51 5.49 1.86
N LYS A 27 18.83 5.25 1.72
CA LYS A 27 19.78 5.24 2.86
C LYS A 27 19.79 6.56 3.63
N ILE A 28 19.82 7.68 2.91
CA ILE A 28 19.84 9.01 3.54
C ILE A 28 18.49 9.28 4.22
N ILE A 29 17.38 9.02 3.54
CA ILE A 29 16.03 9.15 4.12
C ILE A 29 15.92 8.32 5.40
N ALA A 30 16.39 7.08 5.37
CA ALA A 30 16.33 6.19 6.53
C ALA A 30 17.19 6.69 7.70
N GLN A 31 18.40 7.20 7.44
CA GLN A 31 19.26 7.76 8.46
C GLN A 31 18.62 8.98 9.15
N GLU A 32 18.07 9.91 8.37
CA GLU A 32 17.41 11.11 8.91
C GLU A 32 16.13 10.75 9.67
N ALA A 33 15.29 9.84 9.13
CA ALA A 33 14.09 9.39 9.78
C ALA A 33 14.37 8.67 11.11
N LYS A 34 15.38 7.79 11.13
CA LYS A 34 15.79 7.08 12.34
C LYS A 34 16.30 8.01 13.43
N ALA A 35 17.01 9.07 13.04
CA ALA A 35 17.54 10.05 14.00
C ALA A 35 16.46 10.76 14.83
N ILE A 36 15.22 10.80 14.33
CA ILE A 36 14.06 11.38 15.03
C ILE A 36 13.08 10.32 15.55
N GLY A 37 13.48 9.04 15.58
CA GLY A 37 12.70 7.96 16.17
C GLY A 37 11.65 7.32 15.25
N VAL A 38 11.65 7.63 13.94
CA VAL A 38 10.79 6.93 12.97
C VAL A 38 11.32 5.51 12.78
N ASN A 39 10.43 4.53 12.73
CA ASN A 39 10.76 3.10 12.53
C ASN A 39 10.11 2.51 11.27
N MET A 40 9.17 3.22 10.63
CA MET A 40 8.50 2.79 9.41
C MET A 40 8.38 3.95 8.41
N ILE A 41 8.67 3.69 7.14
CA ILE A 41 8.55 4.66 6.05
C ILE A 41 7.52 4.15 5.04
N LEU A 42 6.44 4.93 4.84
CA LEU A 42 5.36 4.60 3.90
C LEU A 42 5.78 4.91 2.45
N ALA A 43 6.84 4.25 2.00
CA ALA A 43 7.45 4.33 0.68
C ALA A 43 8.22 3.04 0.37
N PRO A 44 8.48 2.75 -0.93
CA PRO A 44 8.25 3.57 -2.13
C PRO A 44 6.84 3.43 -2.71
N VAL A 45 6.47 4.40 -3.57
CA VAL A 45 5.33 4.26 -4.50
C VAL A 45 5.78 3.40 -5.67
N ILE A 46 5.11 2.25 -5.88
CA ILE A 46 5.41 1.30 -6.95
C ILE A 46 4.26 1.12 -7.95
N ASP A 47 3.30 2.03 -7.90
CA ASP A 47 2.24 2.14 -8.91
C ASP A 47 2.84 2.45 -10.27
N ILE A 48 2.32 1.84 -11.35
CA ILE A 48 2.72 2.11 -12.73
C ILE A 48 1.93 3.32 -13.22
N ASN A 49 2.60 4.44 -13.55
CA ASN A 49 1.93 5.67 -13.99
C ASN A 49 1.54 5.60 -15.48
N ASN A 50 0.70 4.63 -15.86
CA ASN A 50 0.27 4.38 -17.24
C ASN A 50 -0.91 5.26 -17.68
N ASN A 51 -1.49 6.06 -16.80
CA ASN A 51 -2.51 7.05 -17.11
C ASN A 51 -2.01 8.47 -16.81
N TYR A 52 -1.70 9.24 -17.86
CA TYR A 52 -1.21 10.61 -17.72
C TYR A 52 -2.20 11.59 -17.04
N LYS A 53 -3.49 11.22 -16.96
CA LYS A 53 -4.53 11.98 -16.26
C LYS A 53 -4.61 11.66 -14.78
N ASN A 54 -3.80 10.73 -14.30
CA ASN A 54 -3.80 10.35 -12.88
C ASN A 54 -3.33 11.55 -12.02
N PRO A 55 -4.18 12.09 -11.13
CA PRO A 55 -3.81 13.27 -10.33
C PRO A 55 -2.98 12.92 -9.10
N ILE A 56 -2.93 11.64 -8.71
CA ILE A 56 -2.39 11.19 -7.42
C ILE A 56 -0.99 10.62 -7.55
N ILE A 57 -0.76 9.74 -8.52
CA ILE A 57 0.51 9.03 -8.67
C ILE A 57 1.54 9.90 -9.37
N ASN A 58 1.34 10.23 -10.63
CA ASN A 58 2.18 11.16 -11.39
C ASN A 58 3.69 10.96 -11.09
N ILE A 59 4.42 12.03 -10.77
CA ILE A 59 5.88 12.02 -10.50
C ILE A 59 6.29 11.21 -9.27
N ARG A 60 5.36 10.76 -8.43
CA ARG A 60 5.62 9.88 -7.29
C ARG A 60 6.01 8.47 -7.72
N SER A 61 5.60 8.04 -8.93
CA SER A 61 6.01 6.77 -9.55
C SER A 61 7.41 6.87 -10.14
N TYR A 62 8.07 5.72 -10.36
CA TYR A 62 9.32 5.62 -11.13
C TYR A 62 9.08 5.63 -12.65
N GLY A 63 7.83 5.72 -13.12
CA GLY A 63 7.47 5.82 -14.53
C GLY A 63 6.25 4.99 -14.92
N ASP A 64 6.11 4.72 -16.20
CA ASP A 64 4.99 4.03 -16.83
C ASP A 64 5.30 2.58 -17.24
N ASN A 65 6.51 2.11 -16.97
CA ASN A 65 6.97 0.77 -17.31
C ASN A 65 7.19 -0.07 -16.05
N LYS A 66 6.54 -1.22 -15.98
CA LYS A 66 6.58 -2.12 -14.81
C LYS A 66 7.98 -2.60 -14.43
N ASP A 67 8.86 -2.86 -15.44
CA ASP A 67 10.21 -3.34 -15.18
C ASP A 67 11.09 -2.21 -14.63
N ASN A 68 10.88 -0.97 -15.08
CA ASN A 68 11.52 0.20 -14.49
C ASN A 68 11.05 0.42 -13.04
N ILE A 69 9.76 0.24 -12.75
CA ILE A 69 9.27 0.33 -11.36
C ILE A 69 10.06 -0.63 -10.47
N VAL A 70 10.17 -1.91 -10.86
CA VAL A 70 10.91 -2.93 -10.11
C VAL A 70 12.39 -2.57 -10.00
N LYS A 71 13.02 -2.18 -11.12
CA LYS A 71 14.44 -1.82 -11.20
C LYS A 71 14.85 -0.75 -10.17
N TYR A 72 13.98 0.22 -9.89
CA TYR A 72 14.28 1.32 -8.98
C TYR A 72 13.71 1.11 -7.57
N SER A 73 12.55 0.44 -7.44
CA SER A 73 11.91 0.24 -6.14
C SER A 73 12.66 -0.79 -5.27
N ILE A 74 13.17 -1.87 -5.85
CA ILE A 74 13.90 -2.89 -5.07
C ILE A 74 15.15 -2.31 -4.39
N PRO A 75 16.03 -1.52 -5.07
CA PRO A 75 17.13 -0.84 -4.40
C PRO A 75 16.66 0.14 -3.31
N PHE A 76 15.54 0.86 -3.52
CA PHE A 76 14.97 1.74 -2.50
C PHE A 76 14.56 0.95 -1.25
N ILE A 77 13.79 -0.14 -1.42
CA ILE A 77 13.37 -1.04 -0.33
C ILE A 77 14.59 -1.50 0.47
N LYS A 78 15.63 -2.03 -0.22
CA LYS A 78 16.88 -2.45 0.41
C LYS A 78 17.53 -1.32 1.22
N GLY A 79 17.60 -0.12 0.65
CA GLY A 79 18.20 1.04 1.33
C GLY A 79 17.49 1.38 2.66
N ILE A 80 16.16 1.29 2.71
CA ILE A 80 15.38 1.49 3.93
C ILE A 80 15.62 0.34 4.93
N GLU A 81 15.46 -0.91 4.51
CA GLU A 81 15.46 -2.07 5.39
C GLU A 81 16.84 -2.41 5.93
N GLU A 82 17.90 -2.30 5.14
CA GLU A 82 19.28 -2.41 5.61
C GLU A 82 19.68 -1.30 6.60
N SER A 83 18.90 -0.22 6.69
CA SER A 83 19.07 0.82 7.71
C SER A 83 18.30 0.51 9.00
N GLY A 84 17.58 -0.61 9.05
CA GLY A 84 16.80 -1.07 10.21
C GLY A 84 15.45 -0.37 10.36
N LEU A 85 14.84 0.06 9.26
CA LEU A 85 13.50 0.60 9.20
C LEU A 85 12.59 -0.30 8.37
N ILE A 86 11.29 -0.24 8.61
CA ILE A 86 10.27 -0.93 7.82
C ILE A 86 9.97 -0.10 6.58
N SER A 87 10.07 -0.70 5.39
CA SER A 87 9.58 -0.12 4.14
C SER A 87 8.13 -0.51 3.87
N CYS A 88 7.40 0.31 3.09
CA CYS A 88 6.01 0.04 2.74
C CYS A 88 5.73 0.38 1.29
N VAL A 89 5.58 -0.66 0.45
CA VAL A 89 5.21 -0.45 -0.94
C VAL A 89 3.73 -0.12 -1.09
N LYS A 90 3.39 0.79 -2.01
CA LYS A 90 2.03 1.31 -2.18
C LYS A 90 1.74 1.77 -3.61
N HIS A 91 0.47 1.78 -3.99
CA HIS A 91 -0.77 1.44 -3.30
C HIS A 91 -1.36 0.16 -3.93
N TYR A 92 -1.18 -0.97 -3.26
CA TYR A 92 -1.68 -2.25 -3.75
C TYR A 92 -3.22 -2.21 -3.92
N PRO A 93 -3.78 -2.74 -4.99
CA PRO A 93 -3.20 -3.55 -6.07
C PRO A 93 -2.69 -2.75 -7.29
N GLY A 94 -2.49 -1.46 -7.17
CA GLY A 94 -2.03 -0.51 -8.18
C GLY A 94 -3.01 0.64 -8.36
N HIS A 95 -2.54 1.88 -8.33
CA HIS A 95 -3.36 3.10 -8.44
C HIS A 95 -3.05 3.89 -9.71
N GLY A 96 -2.04 3.46 -10.48
CA GLY A 96 -1.52 4.28 -11.59
C GLY A 96 -2.46 4.42 -12.78
N ASN A 97 -3.32 3.42 -13.03
CA ASN A 97 -4.28 3.41 -14.14
C ASN A 97 -5.63 4.07 -13.79
N THR A 98 -5.72 4.88 -12.74
CA THR A 98 -6.95 5.58 -12.37
C THR A 98 -6.91 7.04 -12.82
N ALA A 99 -8.08 7.60 -13.19
CA ALA A 99 -8.26 9.01 -13.48
C ALA A 99 -8.98 9.74 -12.33
N THR A 100 -9.30 9.04 -11.25
CA THR A 100 -10.08 9.55 -10.12
C THR A 100 -9.22 9.66 -8.88
N ASP A 101 -9.33 10.77 -8.17
CA ASP A 101 -8.69 10.99 -6.89
C ASP A 101 -9.40 10.18 -5.79
N SER A 102 -8.69 9.22 -5.19
CA SER A 102 -9.17 8.39 -4.09
C SER A 102 -9.53 9.15 -2.81
N HIS A 103 -9.06 10.40 -2.66
CA HIS A 103 -9.48 11.28 -1.56
C HIS A 103 -10.91 11.78 -1.72
N THR A 104 -11.47 11.77 -2.94
CA THR A 104 -12.80 12.31 -3.23
C THR A 104 -13.82 11.26 -3.64
N ARG A 105 -13.40 10.23 -4.36
CA ARG A 105 -14.26 9.15 -4.86
C ARG A 105 -13.47 7.85 -4.94
N LEU A 106 -14.18 6.73 -4.87
CA LEU A 106 -13.58 5.41 -5.01
C LEU A 106 -13.12 5.20 -6.47
N PRO A 107 -11.80 5.10 -6.71
CA PRO A 107 -11.28 4.83 -8.05
C PRO A 107 -11.60 3.40 -8.48
N ILE A 108 -11.84 3.22 -9.77
CA ILE A 108 -12.16 1.92 -10.38
C ILE A 108 -11.07 1.61 -11.40
N ILE A 109 -10.52 0.42 -11.33
CA ILE A 109 -9.65 -0.17 -12.35
C ILE A 109 -10.47 -1.22 -13.11
N ASP A 110 -10.87 -0.84 -14.31
CA ASP A 110 -11.68 -1.69 -15.23
C ASP A 110 -10.78 -2.25 -16.33
N ILE A 111 -10.04 -3.30 -16.00
CA ILE A 111 -9.13 -4.02 -16.91
C ILE A 111 -9.33 -5.52 -16.72
N SER A 112 -8.94 -6.30 -17.72
CA SER A 112 -9.01 -7.75 -17.63
C SER A 112 -8.14 -8.31 -16.51
N LYS A 113 -8.51 -9.47 -16.00
CA LYS A 113 -7.72 -10.18 -14.99
C LYS A 113 -6.30 -10.47 -15.48
N GLU A 114 -6.14 -10.79 -16.75
CA GLU A 114 -4.83 -11.04 -17.36
C GLU A 114 -3.95 -9.78 -17.33
N GLU A 115 -4.49 -8.64 -17.74
CA GLU A 115 -3.79 -7.36 -17.70
C GLU A 115 -3.45 -6.95 -16.27
N LEU A 116 -4.37 -7.10 -15.33
CA LEU A 116 -4.13 -6.83 -13.92
C LEU A 116 -2.92 -7.61 -13.38
N TYR A 117 -2.87 -8.93 -13.63
CA TYR A 117 -1.77 -9.78 -13.13
C TYR A 117 -0.45 -9.57 -13.88
N SER A 118 -0.51 -9.28 -15.18
CA SER A 118 0.70 -9.09 -15.99
C SER A 118 1.29 -7.69 -15.87
N ASN A 119 0.53 -6.71 -15.44
CA ASN A 119 0.93 -5.31 -15.36
C ASN A 119 0.79 -4.74 -13.95
N GLU A 120 -0.41 -4.36 -13.51
CA GLU A 120 -0.61 -3.60 -12.25
C GLU A 120 -0.07 -4.32 -11.00
N LEU A 121 -0.32 -5.61 -10.89
CA LEU A 121 0.14 -6.43 -9.77
C LEU A 121 1.62 -6.85 -9.86
N TYR A 122 2.25 -6.70 -11.02
CA TYR A 122 3.60 -7.19 -11.25
C TYR A 122 4.65 -6.56 -10.30
N PRO A 123 4.72 -5.22 -10.13
CA PRO A 123 5.69 -4.62 -9.22
C PRO A 123 5.50 -5.08 -7.76
N PHE A 124 4.25 -5.23 -7.32
CA PHE A 124 3.93 -5.69 -5.96
C PHE A 124 4.36 -7.14 -5.75
N ARG A 125 4.10 -8.01 -6.73
CA ARG A 125 4.54 -9.41 -6.68
C ARG A 125 6.07 -9.51 -6.61
N GLU A 126 6.79 -8.72 -7.40
CA GLU A 126 8.24 -8.70 -7.37
C GLU A 126 8.78 -8.12 -6.04
N ALA A 127 8.12 -7.12 -5.45
CA ALA A 127 8.45 -6.63 -4.12
C ALA A 127 8.24 -7.70 -3.03
N CYS A 128 7.12 -8.44 -3.08
CA CYS A 128 6.86 -9.55 -2.15
C CYS A 128 7.90 -10.68 -2.29
N LYS A 129 8.33 -11.03 -3.51
CA LYS A 129 9.42 -11.99 -3.74
C LYS A 129 10.79 -11.54 -3.22
N ASN A 130 10.97 -10.24 -3.00
CA ASN A 130 12.16 -9.65 -2.39
C ASN A 130 11.94 -9.31 -0.92
N ASP A 131 11.00 -10.00 -0.27
CA ASP A 131 10.73 -9.95 1.18
C ASP A 131 10.48 -8.55 1.72
N VAL A 132 9.77 -7.67 0.93
CA VAL A 132 9.41 -6.34 1.42
C VAL A 132 8.66 -6.43 2.76
N SER A 133 9.04 -5.58 3.72
CA SER A 133 8.51 -5.65 5.09
C SER A 133 7.01 -5.32 5.18
N SER A 134 6.48 -4.43 4.33
CA SER A 134 5.04 -4.14 4.35
C SER A 134 4.47 -3.71 3.00
N VAL A 135 3.15 -3.95 2.84
CA VAL A 135 2.35 -3.58 1.67
C VAL A 135 1.15 -2.76 2.12
N MET A 136 0.97 -1.57 1.55
CA MET A 136 -0.22 -0.74 1.80
C MET A 136 -1.29 -1.01 0.76
N VAL A 137 -2.50 -1.33 1.24
CA VAL A 137 -3.68 -1.58 0.41
C VAL A 137 -4.47 -0.31 0.21
N GLY A 138 -4.58 0.14 -1.04
CA GLY A 138 -5.34 1.33 -1.42
C GLY A 138 -6.85 1.09 -1.51
N HIS A 139 -7.61 2.18 -1.47
CA HIS A 139 -9.08 2.17 -1.60
C HIS A 139 -9.49 2.16 -3.07
N ILE A 140 -9.37 0.99 -3.73
CA ILE A 140 -9.51 0.82 -5.17
C ILE A 140 -10.49 -0.31 -5.46
N MET A 141 -11.44 -0.07 -6.36
CA MET A 141 -12.32 -1.11 -6.90
C MET A 141 -11.67 -1.82 -8.08
N ILE A 142 -11.72 -3.14 -8.06
CA ILE A 142 -11.35 -4.00 -9.20
C ILE A 142 -12.50 -4.96 -9.48
N PRO A 143 -13.49 -4.54 -10.29
CA PRO A 143 -14.71 -5.32 -10.50
C PRO A 143 -14.45 -6.74 -11.04
N GLU A 144 -13.37 -6.94 -11.78
CA GLU A 144 -12.96 -8.25 -12.31
C GLU A 144 -12.59 -9.27 -11.22
N ILE A 145 -12.22 -8.81 -10.00
CA ILE A 145 -11.94 -9.69 -8.85
C ILE A 145 -13.04 -9.60 -7.82
N ASP A 146 -13.45 -8.38 -7.48
CA ASP A 146 -14.51 -8.11 -6.51
C ASP A 146 -15.32 -6.90 -6.96
N SER A 147 -16.56 -7.14 -7.40
CA SER A 147 -17.47 -6.10 -7.89
C SER A 147 -18.18 -5.35 -6.77
N GLU A 148 -18.09 -5.82 -5.53
CA GLU A 148 -18.85 -5.28 -4.39
C GLU A 148 -17.98 -4.46 -3.43
N LEU A 149 -16.74 -4.91 -3.20
CA LEU A 149 -15.87 -4.34 -2.17
C LEU A 149 -14.57 -3.78 -2.76
N PRO A 150 -14.11 -2.61 -2.28
CA PRO A 150 -12.77 -2.11 -2.61
C PRO A 150 -11.70 -3.02 -2.04
N ALA A 151 -10.49 -2.96 -2.59
CA ALA A 151 -9.36 -3.81 -2.21
C ALA A 151 -9.13 -3.84 -0.69
N THR A 152 -9.25 -2.70 0.00
CA THR A 152 -9.11 -2.57 1.46
C THR A 152 -10.06 -3.48 2.23
N PHE A 153 -11.25 -3.76 1.69
CA PHE A 153 -12.27 -4.59 2.35
C PHE A 153 -12.48 -5.94 1.65
N SER A 154 -11.78 -6.19 0.55
CA SER A 154 -11.91 -7.41 -0.23
C SER A 154 -10.93 -8.49 0.23
N LYS A 155 -11.46 -9.54 0.85
CA LYS A 155 -10.70 -10.75 1.16
C LYS A 155 -10.07 -11.38 -0.08
N LYS A 156 -10.79 -11.36 -1.22
CA LYS A 156 -10.31 -11.90 -2.50
C LYS A 156 -9.03 -11.19 -2.99
N ILE A 157 -8.95 -9.87 -2.78
CA ILE A 157 -7.80 -9.08 -3.22
C ILE A 157 -6.68 -9.14 -2.18
N THR A 158 -6.98 -8.92 -0.92
CA THR A 158 -5.98 -8.79 0.13
C THR A 158 -5.53 -10.16 0.66
N GLN A 159 -6.44 -11.01 1.17
CA GLN A 159 -6.07 -12.30 1.74
C GLN A 159 -5.68 -13.32 0.66
N ASP A 160 -6.54 -13.51 -0.36
CA ASP A 160 -6.36 -14.64 -1.29
C ASP A 160 -5.20 -14.42 -2.26
N ILE A 161 -4.92 -13.17 -2.67
CA ILE A 161 -3.80 -12.88 -3.56
C ILE A 161 -2.51 -12.71 -2.77
N LEU A 162 -2.44 -11.79 -1.80
CA LEU A 162 -1.20 -11.53 -1.07
C LEU A 162 -0.79 -12.70 -0.19
N ARG A 163 -1.66 -13.13 0.74
CA ARG A 163 -1.31 -14.20 1.70
C ARG A 163 -1.27 -15.56 1.03
N ASN A 164 -2.39 -15.97 0.39
CA ASN A 164 -2.55 -17.36 -0.04
C ASN A 164 -1.82 -17.66 -1.35
N LYS A 165 -1.90 -16.76 -2.36
CA LYS A 165 -1.32 -17.03 -3.69
C LYS A 165 0.16 -16.65 -3.77
N TRP A 166 0.57 -15.56 -3.10
CA TRP A 166 1.96 -15.09 -3.15
C TRP A 166 2.78 -15.49 -1.93
N ASP A 167 2.16 -16.13 -0.93
CA ASP A 167 2.78 -16.54 0.34
C ASP A 167 3.48 -15.38 1.06
N TYR A 168 2.86 -14.19 0.98
CA TYR A 168 3.43 -12.99 1.57
C TYR A 168 3.23 -12.97 3.10
N ASN A 169 4.33 -12.93 3.84
CA ASN A 169 4.35 -12.99 5.31
C ASN A 169 4.68 -11.66 5.99
N GLY A 170 4.91 -10.56 5.23
CA GLY A 170 5.10 -9.23 5.77
C GLY A 170 3.78 -8.57 6.20
N LEU A 171 3.87 -7.35 6.72
CA LEU A 171 2.70 -6.60 7.21
C LEU A 171 1.81 -6.11 6.06
N ILE A 172 0.51 -6.23 6.24
CA ILE A 172 -0.50 -5.62 5.36
C ILE A 172 -1.13 -4.45 6.12
N ILE A 173 -0.97 -3.24 5.58
CA ILE A 173 -1.49 -2.01 6.18
C ILE A 173 -2.56 -1.40 5.26
N THR A 174 -3.62 -0.82 5.82
CA THR A 174 -4.57 -0.04 5.01
C THR A 174 -3.97 1.29 4.60
N ASP A 175 -4.44 1.88 3.51
CA ASP A 175 -4.36 3.33 3.35
C ASP A 175 -5.25 4.02 4.40
N ALA A 176 -5.17 5.33 4.52
CA ALA A 176 -5.87 6.09 5.56
C ALA A 176 -7.39 5.88 5.50
N LEU A 177 -8.00 5.29 6.53
CA LEU A 177 -9.44 5.03 6.55
C LEU A 177 -10.30 6.30 6.64
N GLU A 178 -9.71 7.45 6.99
CA GLU A 178 -10.38 8.75 6.97
C GLU A 178 -10.61 9.31 5.56
N MET A 179 -10.04 8.68 4.53
CA MET A 179 -10.18 9.15 3.13
C MET A 179 -11.63 9.09 2.66
N GLY A 180 -12.06 10.16 1.97
CA GLY A 180 -13.44 10.38 1.55
C GLY A 180 -14.06 9.26 0.69
N ALA A 181 -13.23 8.47 0.00
CA ALA A 181 -13.69 7.31 -0.77
C ALA A 181 -14.44 6.26 0.07
N LEU A 182 -14.12 6.12 1.36
CA LEU A 182 -14.72 5.16 2.28
C LEU A 182 -15.75 5.79 3.21
N THR A 183 -15.53 7.03 3.66
CA THR A 183 -16.31 7.67 4.73
C THR A 183 -17.77 7.90 4.37
N SER A 184 -18.09 8.00 3.08
CA SER A 184 -19.47 8.21 2.60
C SER A 184 -20.34 6.94 2.63
N LYS A 185 -19.77 5.76 2.84
CA LYS A 185 -20.48 4.47 2.68
C LYS A 185 -20.43 3.55 3.90
N THR A 186 -19.57 3.82 4.88
CA THR A 186 -19.35 2.86 5.97
C THR A 186 -19.22 3.58 7.30
N TRP A 187 -19.88 3.05 8.34
CA TRP A 187 -19.71 3.52 9.72
C TRP A 187 -18.26 3.29 10.20
N HIS A 188 -17.69 4.24 10.95
CA HIS A 188 -16.25 4.30 11.23
C HIS A 188 -15.65 3.05 11.88
N GLY A 189 -16.37 2.45 12.86
CA GLY A 189 -15.94 1.20 13.49
C GLY A 189 -16.00 0.00 12.54
N GLU A 190 -17.02 -0.06 11.69
CA GLU A 190 -17.21 -1.12 10.70
C GLU A 190 -16.11 -1.15 9.64
N SER A 191 -15.57 0.01 9.25
CA SER A 191 -14.45 0.07 8.30
C SER A 191 -13.20 -0.64 8.84
N ALA A 192 -12.89 -0.45 10.13
CA ALA A 192 -11.76 -1.11 10.76
C ALA A 192 -11.98 -2.64 10.83
N ILE A 193 -13.19 -3.08 11.22
CA ILE A 193 -13.53 -4.51 11.25
C ILE A 193 -13.39 -5.15 9.88
N LYS A 194 -13.98 -4.55 8.84
CA LYS A 194 -13.92 -5.06 7.46
C LYS A 194 -12.49 -5.16 6.93
N ALA A 195 -11.63 -4.19 7.25
CA ALA A 195 -10.24 -4.23 6.84
C ALA A 195 -9.48 -5.41 7.49
N ILE A 196 -9.73 -5.68 8.78
CA ILE A 196 -9.16 -6.85 9.47
C ILE A 196 -9.70 -8.15 8.88
N GLU A 197 -11.00 -8.23 8.61
CA GLU A 197 -11.64 -9.39 7.95
C GLU A 197 -11.04 -9.65 6.57
N ALA A 198 -10.68 -8.58 5.84
CA ALA A 198 -10.03 -8.68 4.53
C ALA A 198 -8.57 -9.14 4.60
N GLY A 199 -7.91 -9.05 5.76
CA GLY A 199 -6.55 -9.52 5.96
C GLY A 199 -5.53 -8.44 6.36
N ALA A 200 -5.96 -7.18 6.61
CA ALA A 200 -5.05 -6.13 7.07
C ALA A 200 -4.58 -6.38 8.52
N ASP A 201 -3.30 -6.12 8.79
CA ASP A 201 -2.68 -6.25 10.11
C ASP A 201 -2.65 -4.91 10.84
N ILE A 202 -2.50 -3.82 10.10
CA ILE A 202 -2.43 -2.46 10.64
C ILE A 202 -3.52 -1.61 9.98
N ILE A 203 -4.27 -0.90 10.81
CA ILE A 203 -5.29 0.08 10.40
C ILE A 203 -4.68 1.48 10.49
N LEU A 204 -4.55 2.15 9.34
CA LEU A 204 -3.97 3.48 9.29
C LEU A 204 -5.06 4.55 9.38
N LEU A 205 -4.87 5.54 10.26
CA LEU A 205 -5.71 6.74 10.41
C LEU A 205 -7.22 6.44 10.37
N PRO A 206 -7.76 5.62 11.29
CA PRO A 206 -9.21 5.55 11.44
C PRO A 206 -9.72 6.91 11.94
N ILE A 207 -10.92 7.34 11.49
CA ILE A 207 -11.49 8.65 11.86
C ILE A 207 -11.59 8.82 13.38
N ASP A 208 -11.95 7.74 14.08
CA ASP A 208 -12.01 7.67 15.54
C ASP A 208 -11.32 6.37 15.99
N GLY A 209 -10.07 6.51 16.44
CA GLY A 209 -9.26 5.38 16.87
C GLY A 209 -9.82 4.65 18.10
N VAL A 210 -10.42 5.36 19.05
CA VAL A 210 -11.03 4.75 20.24
C VAL A 210 -12.26 3.94 19.85
N ASN A 211 -13.12 4.49 19.01
CA ASN A 211 -14.27 3.78 18.48
C ASN A 211 -13.86 2.56 17.65
N ALA A 212 -12.85 2.69 16.80
CA ALA A 212 -12.32 1.55 16.01
C ALA A 212 -11.87 0.40 16.92
N ILE A 213 -11.09 0.69 17.97
CA ILE A 213 -10.63 -0.32 18.95
C ILE A 213 -11.82 -0.98 19.64
N ASN A 214 -12.77 -0.20 20.16
CA ASN A 214 -13.94 -0.74 20.85
C ASN A 214 -14.78 -1.62 19.91
N SER A 215 -15.00 -1.19 18.67
CA SER A 215 -15.73 -1.97 17.66
C SER A 215 -15.05 -3.30 17.34
N ILE A 216 -13.72 -3.32 17.24
CA ILE A 216 -12.95 -4.56 17.05
C ILE A 216 -13.11 -5.48 18.26
N LEU A 217 -13.00 -4.96 19.47
CA LEU A 217 -13.18 -5.74 20.71
C LEU A 217 -14.59 -6.34 20.81
N ASP A 218 -15.62 -5.59 20.44
CA ASP A 218 -16.99 -6.09 20.43
C ASP A 218 -17.19 -7.15 19.32
N ALA A 219 -16.62 -6.95 18.13
CA ALA A 219 -16.64 -7.95 17.06
C ALA A 219 -15.96 -9.28 17.47
N ILE A 220 -14.92 -9.23 18.30
CA ILE A 220 -14.28 -10.43 18.87
C ILE A 220 -15.22 -11.10 19.86
N LYS A 221 -15.83 -10.36 20.82
CA LYS A 221 -16.78 -10.91 21.80
C LYS A 221 -18.00 -11.56 21.14
N GLU A 222 -18.47 -10.97 20.04
CA GLU A 222 -19.61 -11.47 19.26
C GLU A 222 -19.23 -12.65 18.33
N GLY A 223 -17.95 -13.01 18.26
CA GLY A 223 -17.46 -14.11 17.42
C GLY A 223 -17.37 -13.80 15.93
N ARG A 224 -17.49 -12.53 15.53
CA ARG A 224 -17.32 -12.07 14.15
C ARG A 224 -15.85 -12.06 13.74
N LEU A 225 -14.95 -11.62 14.62
CA LEU A 225 -13.50 -11.74 14.48
C LEU A 225 -12.99 -12.80 15.46
N SER A 226 -12.14 -13.71 14.99
CA SER A 226 -11.50 -14.68 15.89
C SER A 226 -10.27 -14.06 16.56
N GLU A 227 -9.99 -14.49 17.80
CA GLU A 227 -8.72 -14.15 18.48
C GLU A 227 -7.51 -14.63 17.67
N GLU A 228 -7.61 -15.77 17.00
CA GLU A 228 -6.57 -16.29 16.11
C GLU A 228 -6.23 -15.30 14.99
N ARG A 229 -7.26 -14.66 14.36
CA ARG A 229 -7.04 -13.64 13.33
C ARG A 229 -6.24 -12.46 13.87
N ILE A 230 -6.51 -12.02 15.09
CA ILE A 230 -5.78 -10.92 15.73
C ILE A 230 -4.35 -11.37 16.06
N ASN A 231 -4.19 -12.55 16.65
CA ASN A 231 -2.89 -13.10 17.03
C ASN A 231 -1.97 -13.32 15.80
N ASN A 232 -2.54 -13.64 14.64
CA ASN A 232 -1.78 -13.78 13.39
C ASN A 232 -1.23 -12.45 12.84
N SER A 233 -1.73 -11.31 13.31
CA SER A 233 -1.21 -9.98 12.96
C SER A 233 -0.13 -9.48 13.94
N TYR A 234 0.05 -10.16 15.06
CA TYR A 234 1.03 -9.83 16.10
C TYR A 234 2.32 -10.61 15.91
#